data_d00195166b03b8d872d419f1073065b6
#
_entry.id   d00195166b03b8d872d419f1073065b6
#
_cell.length_a   1.000
_cell.length_b   1.000
_cell.length_c   1.000
_cell.angle_alpha   90.00
_cell.angle_beta   90.00
_cell.angle_gamma   90.00
#
_symmetry.space_group_name_H-M   'P 1'
#
loop_
_entity.id
_entity.type
_entity.pdbx_description
1 polymer ?
#
loop_
_entity_poly.entity_id
_entity_poly.type
_entity_poly.pdbx_seq_one_letter_code
_entity_poly.pdbx_strand_id
1 'polypeptide(L)'
;LRIASRVGRLIYVPSKAILKAGAFKLVAQRYGVEALDVSTHIYTSDEYSPEFPGRCYTVQEVVPWNNSAASRMAGRYPSAELTAVNFPLDTNSLRKKLKISDGGEVHIFALTAAALKEENKKGLAMIVAKPYDSGKSNIEWLFAQVPSFQKVGARAYKPGIETMKLFD
;
A
#
# COMPACT_ATOMS: atom_id res chain seq x y z
N LEU A 1 -4.47 9.96 17.41
CA LEU A 1 -3.96 9.35 16.18
C LEU A 1 -3.29 8.03 16.51
N ARG A 2 -3.77 6.95 15.92
CA ARG A 2 -3.14 5.64 16.11
C ARG A 2 -2.07 5.41 15.06
N ILE A 3 -0.91 4.92 15.52
CA ILE A 3 0.22 4.57 14.66
C ILE A 3 0.21 3.06 14.48
N ALA A 4 0.30 2.63 13.23
CA ALA A 4 0.25 1.21 12.90
C ALA A 4 1.47 0.46 13.40
N SER A 5 1.25 -0.70 14.02
CA SER A 5 2.32 -1.59 14.46
C SER A 5 2.86 -2.46 13.34
N ARG A 6 2.16 -2.51 12.22
CA ARG A 6 2.59 -3.19 10.99
C ARG A 6 1.97 -2.50 9.78
N VAL A 7 2.59 -2.68 8.63
CA VAL A 7 1.99 -2.23 7.36
C VAL A 7 0.96 -3.27 6.95
N GLY A 8 -0.29 -2.83 6.79
CA GLY A 8 -1.37 -3.72 6.40
C GLY A 8 -1.38 -4.04 4.91
N ARG A 9 -2.45 -4.68 4.47
CA ARG A 9 -2.64 -5.09 3.09
C ARG A 9 -2.80 -3.89 2.14
N LEU A 10 -3.35 -2.80 2.65
CA LEU A 10 -3.65 -1.59 1.88
C LEU A 10 -2.96 -0.38 2.47
N ILE A 11 -2.61 0.56 1.60
CA ILE A 11 -2.19 1.90 2.03
C ILE A 11 -3.07 2.94 1.35
N TYR A 12 -3.25 4.08 2.05
CA TYR A 12 -4.10 5.17 1.62
C TYR A 12 -3.31 6.46 1.59
N VAL A 13 -3.38 7.16 0.46
CA VAL A 13 -2.73 8.45 0.28
C VAL A 13 -3.81 9.52 0.25
N PRO A 14 -3.87 10.40 1.27
CA PRO A 14 -4.92 11.43 1.33
C PRO A 14 -4.87 12.38 0.16
N SER A 15 -6.03 12.94 -0.17
CA SER A 15 -6.12 13.99 -1.20
C SER A 15 -5.40 15.25 -0.75
N LYS A 16 -5.07 16.12 -1.70
CA LYS A 16 -4.44 17.40 -1.42
C LYS A 16 -5.29 18.28 -0.49
N ALA A 17 -6.61 18.19 -0.59
CA ALA A 17 -7.52 18.94 0.27
C ALA A 17 -7.36 18.53 1.74
N ILE A 18 -7.25 17.23 2.02
CA ILE A 18 -7.03 16.72 3.37
C ILE A 18 -5.67 17.17 3.89
N LEU A 19 -4.63 17.08 3.07
CA LEU A 19 -3.29 17.51 3.46
C LEU A 19 -3.25 19.00 3.80
N LYS A 20 -3.90 19.84 2.99
CA LYS A 20 -3.99 21.28 3.24
C LYS A 20 -4.79 21.62 4.49
N ALA A 21 -5.86 20.88 4.75
CA ALA A 21 -6.69 21.09 5.92
C ALA A 21 -6.04 20.61 7.22
N GLY A 22 -4.99 19.81 7.13
CA GLY A 22 -4.35 19.23 8.31
C GLY A 22 -5.25 18.28 9.09
N ALA A 23 -6.24 17.67 8.43
CA ALA A 23 -7.27 16.88 9.07
C ALA A 23 -6.86 15.41 9.30
N PHE A 24 -5.61 15.18 9.68
CA PHE A 24 -5.02 13.84 9.75
C PHE A 24 -5.66 12.94 10.79
N LYS A 25 -5.89 13.45 11.98
CA LYS A 25 -6.54 12.71 13.06
C LYS A 25 -7.98 12.34 12.71
N LEU A 26 -8.70 13.32 12.20
CA LEU A 26 -10.11 13.16 11.86
C LEU A 26 -10.31 12.10 10.79
N VAL A 27 -9.47 12.14 9.75
CA VAL A 27 -9.51 11.17 8.65
C VAL A 27 -9.22 9.76 9.17
N ALA A 28 -8.20 9.61 10.01
CA ALA A 28 -7.85 8.32 10.59
C ALA A 28 -8.99 7.73 11.41
N GLN A 29 -9.61 8.53 12.26
CA GLN A 29 -10.72 8.10 13.11
C GLN A 29 -11.95 7.76 12.28
N ARG A 30 -12.30 8.62 11.33
CA ARG A 30 -13.52 8.46 10.55
C ARG A 30 -13.50 7.20 9.68
N TYR A 31 -12.35 6.88 9.11
CA TYR A 31 -12.23 5.76 8.17
C TYR A 31 -11.58 4.53 8.79
N GLY A 32 -11.27 4.56 10.07
CA GLY A 32 -10.75 3.40 10.79
C GLY A 32 -9.39 2.94 10.29
N VAL A 33 -8.55 3.88 9.85
CA VAL A 33 -7.20 3.58 9.36
C VAL A 33 -6.16 4.10 10.34
N GLU A 34 -4.96 3.53 10.27
CA GLU A 34 -3.86 3.91 11.16
C GLU A 34 -2.75 4.56 10.35
N ALA A 35 -2.10 5.57 10.91
CA ALA A 35 -0.98 6.24 10.26
C ALA A 35 0.27 5.38 10.32
N LEU A 36 1.08 5.41 9.28
CA LEU A 36 2.33 4.65 9.25
C LEU A 36 3.37 5.21 10.21
N ASP A 37 3.36 6.51 10.44
CA ASP A 37 4.20 7.15 11.47
C ASP A 37 3.58 8.49 11.83
N VAL A 38 4.05 9.09 12.92
CA VAL A 38 3.49 10.35 13.42
C VAL A 38 3.55 11.48 12.38
N SER A 39 4.58 11.51 11.56
CA SER A 39 4.77 12.53 10.53
C SER A 39 4.67 11.96 9.10
N THR A 40 4.25 10.73 8.97
CA THR A 40 3.99 10.12 7.66
C THR A 40 2.48 10.09 7.45
N HIS A 41 1.99 10.99 6.59
CA HIS A 41 0.55 11.14 6.35
C HIS A 41 0.08 10.18 5.26
N ILE A 42 0.44 8.91 5.42
CA ILE A 42 -0.04 7.77 4.67
C ILE A 42 -0.58 6.79 5.69
N TYR A 43 -1.73 6.22 5.39
CA TYR A 43 -2.45 5.35 6.32
C TYR A 43 -2.48 3.92 5.81
N THR A 44 -2.78 2.98 6.70
CA THR A 44 -2.84 1.57 6.35
C THR A 44 -4.04 0.90 7.00
N SER A 45 -4.54 -0.15 6.37
CA SER A 45 -5.54 -1.05 6.92
C SER A 45 -5.52 -2.37 6.15
N ASP A 46 -6.19 -3.37 6.69
CA ASP A 46 -6.38 -4.65 5.98
C ASP A 46 -7.69 -4.66 5.20
N GLU A 47 -8.67 -3.86 5.63
CA GLU A 47 -9.97 -3.79 5.00
C GLU A 47 -10.11 -2.52 4.16
N TYR A 48 -10.75 -2.66 3.01
CA TYR A 48 -10.92 -1.54 2.10
C TYR A 48 -11.98 -0.56 2.62
N SER A 49 -11.62 0.72 2.59
CA SER A 49 -12.50 1.83 2.95
C SER A 49 -12.82 2.62 1.68
N PRO A 50 -13.96 2.34 1.03
CA PRO A 50 -14.25 2.92 -0.29
C PRO A 50 -14.47 4.43 -0.29
N GLU A 51 -14.84 4.99 0.85
CA GLU A 51 -15.12 6.42 0.97
C GLU A 51 -13.93 7.24 1.45
N PHE A 52 -12.78 6.62 1.65
CA PHE A 52 -11.57 7.35 2.05
C PHE A 52 -11.25 8.44 1.02
N PRO A 53 -11.03 9.69 1.48
CA PRO A 53 -10.78 10.82 0.56
C PRO A 53 -9.34 10.83 0.07
N GLY A 54 -9.05 10.05 -0.94
CA GLY A 54 -7.71 9.91 -1.51
C GLY A 54 -7.61 8.67 -2.36
N ARG A 55 -6.39 8.17 -2.51
CA ARG A 55 -6.10 6.98 -3.31
C ARG A 55 -5.75 5.80 -2.41
N CYS A 56 -6.17 4.62 -2.83
CA CYS A 56 -5.86 3.37 -2.15
C CYS A 56 -4.98 2.51 -3.04
N TYR A 57 -4.00 1.84 -2.43
CA TYR A 57 -3.07 0.95 -3.11
C TYR A 57 -3.00 -0.39 -2.39
N THR A 58 -2.83 -1.46 -3.15
CA THR A 58 -2.57 -2.79 -2.59
C THR A 58 -1.07 -2.96 -2.41
N VAL A 59 -0.65 -3.27 -1.19
CA VAL A 59 0.76 -3.48 -0.86
C VAL A 59 1.23 -4.80 -1.46
N GLN A 60 2.30 -4.74 -2.24
CA GLN A 60 2.94 -5.94 -2.82
C GLN A 60 4.06 -6.44 -1.92
N GLU A 61 4.89 -5.53 -1.42
CA GLU A 61 5.94 -5.85 -0.46
C GLU A 61 6.39 -4.62 0.28
N VAL A 62 7.01 -4.84 1.43
CA VAL A 62 7.62 -3.80 2.25
C VAL A 62 9.10 -4.13 2.40
N VAL A 63 9.96 -3.20 2.00
CA VAL A 63 11.40 -3.40 1.98
C VAL A 63 12.06 -2.40 2.94
N PRO A 64 12.72 -2.86 4.01
CA PRO A 64 13.49 -1.93 4.84
C PRO A 64 14.56 -1.23 4.01
N TRP A 65 14.74 0.07 4.25
CA TRP A 65 15.70 0.84 3.48
C TRP A 65 17.13 0.53 3.89
N ASN A 66 17.97 0.19 2.93
CA ASN A 66 19.42 0.19 3.04
C ASN A 66 20.01 0.24 1.63
N ASN A 67 21.32 0.46 1.54
CA ASN A 67 22.00 0.59 0.24
C ASN A 67 21.88 -0.66 -0.62
N SER A 68 21.96 -1.83 -0.02
CA SER A 68 21.82 -3.10 -0.72
C SER A 68 20.42 -3.26 -1.31
N ALA A 69 19.38 -3.00 -0.51
CA ALA A 69 18.00 -3.07 -0.97
C ALA A 69 17.75 -2.07 -2.10
N ALA A 70 18.24 -0.84 -1.95
CA ALA A 70 18.09 0.21 -2.96
C ALA A 70 18.71 -0.21 -4.30
N SER A 71 19.91 -0.81 -4.26
CA SER A 71 20.60 -1.21 -5.48
C SER A 71 19.93 -2.34 -6.23
N ARG A 72 19.09 -3.14 -5.57
CA ARG A 72 18.37 -4.25 -6.18
C ARG A 72 17.03 -3.88 -6.78
N MET A 73 16.51 -2.69 -6.46
CA MET A 73 15.15 -2.32 -6.85
C MET A 73 14.98 -2.20 -8.37
N ALA A 74 15.95 -1.63 -9.07
CA ALA A 74 15.85 -1.46 -10.52
C ALA A 74 15.76 -2.78 -11.28
N GLY A 75 16.41 -3.83 -10.78
CA GLY A 75 16.33 -5.16 -11.38
C GLY A 75 14.97 -5.80 -11.25
N ARG A 76 14.28 -5.52 -10.15
CA ARG A 76 12.95 -6.06 -9.87
C ARG A 76 11.84 -5.18 -10.44
N TYR A 77 12.04 -3.86 -10.43
CA TYR A 77 11.06 -2.88 -10.88
C TYR A 77 11.76 -1.86 -11.77
N PRO A 78 12.00 -2.19 -13.04
CA PRO A 78 12.75 -1.29 -13.95
C PRO A 78 12.03 0.02 -14.22
N SER A 79 10.72 0.05 -14.12
CA SER A 79 9.95 1.29 -14.19
C SER A 79 8.89 1.31 -13.08
N ALA A 80 8.69 2.47 -12.46
CA ALA A 80 7.71 2.66 -11.39
C ALA A 80 7.48 4.14 -11.16
N GLU A 81 6.30 4.46 -10.65
CA GLU A 81 6.05 5.76 -10.05
C GLU A 81 6.74 5.80 -8.69
N LEU A 82 7.34 6.92 -8.33
CA LEU A 82 8.02 7.08 -7.04
C LEU A 82 7.41 8.23 -6.26
N THR A 83 7.26 8.05 -4.96
CA THR A 83 6.85 9.10 -4.04
C THR A 83 7.68 9.00 -2.77
N ALA A 84 8.29 10.10 -2.35
CA ALA A 84 9.00 10.18 -1.08
C ALA A 84 8.18 11.01 -0.11
N VAL A 85 7.86 10.44 1.05
CA VAL A 85 7.07 11.09 2.09
C VAL A 85 7.74 10.87 3.44
N ASN A 86 8.12 11.94 4.11
CA ASN A 86 8.85 11.85 5.38
C ASN A 86 10.08 10.93 5.23
N PHE A 87 10.94 11.28 4.29
CA PHE A 87 12.08 10.49 3.88
C PHE A 87 13.27 11.40 3.60
N PRO A 88 14.52 10.97 3.85
CA PRO A 88 15.70 11.83 3.70
C PRO A 88 15.98 12.31 2.28
N LEU A 89 15.51 11.59 1.26
CA LEU A 89 15.67 11.97 -0.13
C LEU A 89 14.34 12.46 -0.69
N ASP A 90 14.38 13.49 -1.54
CA ASP A 90 13.18 13.86 -2.31
C ASP A 90 12.96 12.87 -3.46
N THR A 91 11.83 13.01 -4.15
CA THR A 91 11.47 12.08 -5.23
C THR A 91 12.51 12.06 -6.35
N ASN A 92 13.05 13.21 -6.73
CA ASN A 92 14.06 13.28 -7.81
C ASN A 92 15.37 12.59 -7.41
N SER A 93 15.83 12.85 -6.19
CA SER A 93 17.04 12.21 -5.65
C SER A 93 16.86 10.71 -5.49
N LEU A 94 15.67 10.29 -5.04
CA LEU A 94 15.31 8.89 -4.93
C LEU A 94 15.35 8.18 -6.28
N ARG A 95 14.79 8.81 -7.31
CA ARG A 95 14.80 8.24 -8.67
C ARG A 95 16.21 8.02 -9.19
N LYS A 96 17.09 8.97 -8.95
CA LYS A 96 18.51 8.86 -9.32
C LYS A 96 19.21 7.74 -8.53
N LYS A 97 18.92 7.65 -7.25
CA LYS A 97 19.51 6.63 -6.37
C LYS A 97 19.08 5.22 -6.78
N LEU A 98 17.80 5.03 -7.03
CA LEU A 98 17.24 3.72 -7.40
C LEU A 98 17.48 3.34 -8.85
N LYS A 99 17.73 4.32 -9.73
CA LYS A 99 17.91 4.11 -11.16
C LYS A 99 16.70 3.44 -11.82
N ILE A 100 15.52 3.87 -11.42
CA ILE A 100 14.24 3.36 -11.91
C ILE A 100 13.66 4.38 -12.88
N SER A 101 13.20 3.91 -14.03
CA SER A 101 12.53 4.75 -15.02
C SER A 101 11.12 5.08 -14.58
N ASP A 102 10.59 6.20 -15.09
CA ASP A 102 9.25 6.64 -14.83
C ASP A 102 8.21 5.74 -15.48
N GLY A 103 7.02 5.67 -14.90
CA GLY A 103 5.87 4.99 -15.49
C GLY A 103 5.63 3.58 -14.98
N GLY A 104 4.63 2.91 -15.57
CA GLY A 104 4.23 1.55 -15.20
C GLY A 104 3.15 1.51 -14.14
N GLU A 105 2.74 0.31 -13.76
CA GLU A 105 1.68 0.09 -12.78
C GLU A 105 2.15 0.15 -11.35
N VAL A 106 3.44 -0.10 -11.13
CA VAL A 106 4.00 -0.18 -9.78
C VAL A 106 4.26 1.22 -9.25
N HIS A 107 3.89 1.44 -8.00
CA HIS A 107 4.19 2.65 -7.27
C HIS A 107 5.05 2.29 -6.05
N ILE A 108 6.19 2.94 -5.92
CA ILE A 108 7.08 2.74 -4.77
C ILE A 108 7.04 3.97 -3.90
N PHE A 109 6.66 3.78 -2.64
CA PHE A 109 6.63 4.83 -1.64
C PHE A 109 7.82 4.68 -0.71
N ALA A 110 8.72 5.64 -0.72
CA ALA A 110 9.82 5.70 0.25
C ALA A 110 9.38 6.61 1.39
N LEU A 111 9.37 6.07 2.59
CA LEU A 111 8.77 6.76 3.73
C LEU A 111 9.34 6.26 5.06
N THR A 112 8.92 6.91 6.13
CA THR A 112 9.17 6.45 7.49
C THR A 112 7.92 5.74 8.00
N ALA A 113 8.12 4.53 8.53
CA ALA A 113 7.06 3.75 9.15
C ALA A 113 7.53 3.23 10.50
N ALA A 114 6.76 3.49 11.54
CA ALA A 114 7.11 3.06 12.90
C ALA A 114 7.29 1.54 12.99
N ALA A 115 6.51 0.79 12.22
CA ALA A 115 6.58 -0.66 12.17
C ALA A 115 7.93 -1.20 11.70
N LEU A 116 8.74 -0.39 11.01
CA LEU A 116 10.03 -0.80 10.44
C LEU A 116 11.23 -0.40 11.30
N LYS A 117 11.01 0.13 12.50
CA LYS A 117 12.11 0.61 13.36
C LYS A 117 13.02 -0.49 13.87
N GLU A 118 12.55 -1.73 13.92
CA GLU A 118 13.42 -2.86 14.30
C GLU A 118 14.41 -3.21 13.19
N GLU A 119 13.98 -3.14 11.92
CA GLU A 119 14.81 -3.46 10.77
C GLU A 119 15.65 -2.27 10.30
N ASN A 120 15.19 -1.06 10.58
CA ASN A 120 15.86 0.20 10.24
C ASN A 120 15.63 1.16 11.39
N LYS A 121 16.70 1.64 12.04
CA LYS A 121 16.59 2.48 13.24
C LYS A 121 15.68 3.69 13.08
N LYS A 122 15.68 4.29 11.90
CA LYS A 122 14.85 5.47 11.58
C LYS A 122 13.47 5.09 11.07
N GLY A 123 13.20 3.81 10.86
CA GLY A 123 11.95 3.34 10.30
C GLY A 123 11.82 3.56 8.80
N LEU A 124 12.93 3.76 8.11
CA LEU A 124 12.91 4.03 6.67
C LEU A 124 12.61 2.76 5.88
N ALA A 125 11.69 2.85 4.95
CA ALA A 125 11.23 1.72 4.17
C ALA A 125 10.79 2.15 2.77
N MET A 126 10.76 1.17 1.88
CA MET A 126 10.10 1.30 0.58
C MET A 126 8.90 0.37 0.57
N ILE A 127 7.73 0.92 0.25
CA ILE A 127 6.52 0.12 0.08
C ILE A 127 6.23 0.05 -1.41
N VAL A 128 6.24 -1.18 -1.95
CA VAL A 128 5.90 -1.43 -3.34
C VAL A 128 4.42 -1.76 -3.41
N ALA A 129 3.67 -1.02 -4.20
CA ALA A 129 2.23 -1.13 -4.23
C ALA A 129 1.68 -0.95 -5.65
N LYS A 130 0.43 -1.34 -5.84
CA LYS A 130 -0.31 -1.12 -7.09
C LYS A 130 -1.64 -0.47 -6.76
N PRO A 131 -2.20 0.36 -7.67
CA PRO A 131 -3.51 0.92 -7.44
C PRO A 131 -4.52 -0.16 -7.09
N TYR A 132 -5.34 0.11 -6.07
CA TYR A 132 -6.36 -0.83 -5.63
C TYR A 132 -7.44 -0.99 -6.71
N ASP A 133 -7.73 -2.24 -7.05
CA ASP A 133 -8.80 -2.59 -7.98
C ASP A 133 -9.90 -3.30 -7.18
N SER A 134 -11.00 -2.59 -6.91
CA SER A 134 -12.07 -3.07 -6.04
C SER A 134 -12.71 -4.38 -6.52
N GLY A 135 -12.80 -4.59 -7.84
CA GLY A 135 -13.38 -5.81 -8.38
C GLY A 135 -12.43 -6.99 -8.31
N LYS A 136 -11.24 -6.81 -8.83
CA LYS A 136 -10.26 -7.88 -9.00
C LYS A 136 -9.54 -8.26 -7.71
N SER A 137 -9.09 -7.25 -6.97
CA SER A 137 -8.30 -7.49 -5.75
C SER A 137 -9.09 -8.22 -4.68
N ASN A 138 -10.38 -7.91 -4.53
CA ASN A 138 -11.23 -8.56 -3.54
C ASN A 138 -11.40 -10.04 -3.85
N ILE A 139 -11.56 -10.39 -5.13
CA ILE A 139 -11.71 -11.78 -5.56
C ILE A 139 -10.43 -12.56 -5.31
N GLU A 140 -9.30 -12.00 -5.68
CA GLU A 140 -8.00 -12.63 -5.46
C GLU A 140 -7.73 -12.87 -3.98
N TRP A 141 -8.05 -11.89 -3.15
CA TRP A 141 -7.89 -11.99 -1.71
C TRP A 141 -8.76 -13.11 -1.13
N LEU A 142 -10.02 -13.20 -1.56
CA LEU A 142 -10.94 -14.26 -1.13
C LEU A 142 -10.38 -15.64 -1.49
N PHE A 143 -9.88 -15.81 -2.69
CA PHE A 143 -9.29 -17.06 -3.12
C PHE A 143 -8.09 -17.46 -2.26
N ALA A 144 -7.27 -16.49 -1.87
CA ALA A 144 -6.13 -16.72 -1.01
C ALA A 144 -6.53 -17.18 0.39
N GLN A 145 -7.67 -16.68 0.90
CA GLN A 145 -8.15 -17.01 2.23
C GLN A 145 -8.86 -18.36 2.30
N VAL A 146 -9.41 -18.84 1.18
CA VAL A 146 -10.20 -20.08 1.14
C VAL A 146 -9.66 -20.98 0.03
N PRO A 147 -8.64 -21.80 0.33
CA PRO A 147 -8.03 -22.68 -0.69
C PRO A 147 -9.02 -23.60 -1.41
N SER A 148 -10.01 -24.12 -0.70
CA SER A 148 -11.06 -24.95 -1.31
C SER A 148 -11.88 -24.17 -2.31
N PHE A 149 -12.10 -22.89 -2.04
CA PHE A 149 -12.80 -21.99 -2.95
C PHE A 149 -12.00 -21.78 -4.23
N GLN A 150 -10.68 -21.66 -4.13
CA GLN A 150 -9.82 -21.54 -5.30
C GLN A 150 -9.95 -22.75 -6.24
N LYS A 151 -10.03 -23.95 -5.68
CA LYS A 151 -10.17 -25.17 -6.47
C LYS A 151 -11.43 -25.19 -7.32
N VAL A 152 -12.51 -24.65 -6.82
CA VAL A 152 -13.79 -24.64 -7.52
C VAL A 152 -14.14 -23.28 -8.09
N GLY A 153 -13.28 -22.30 -7.90
CA GLY A 153 -13.56 -20.91 -8.24
C GLY A 153 -13.97 -20.71 -9.69
N ALA A 154 -13.27 -21.32 -10.61
CA ALA A 154 -13.57 -21.21 -12.03
C ALA A 154 -14.96 -21.74 -12.38
N ARG A 155 -15.38 -22.81 -11.72
CA ARG A 155 -16.70 -23.40 -11.91
C ARG A 155 -17.79 -22.52 -11.25
N ALA A 156 -17.49 -22.05 -10.05
CA ALA A 156 -18.43 -21.24 -9.29
C ALA A 156 -18.77 -19.93 -10.00
N TYR A 157 -17.84 -19.39 -10.74
CA TYR A 157 -18.05 -18.13 -11.43
C TYR A 157 -18.84 -18.24 -12.72
N LYS A 158 -18.80 -19.40 -13.39
CA LYS A 158 -19.50 -19.55 -14.66
C LYS A 158 -20.98 -19.27 -14.58
N PRO A 159 -21.70 -19.83 -13.63
CA PRO A 159 -23.14 -19.55 -13.50
C PRO A 159 -23.45 -18.25 -12.78
N GLY A 160 -22.50 -17.56 -12.20
CA GLY A 160 -22.76 -16.35 -11.43
C GLY A 160 -23.56 -16.60 -10.16
N ILE A 161 -24.57 -17.40 -10.24
CA ILE A 161 -25.43 -17.77 -9.12
C ILE A 161 -24.67 -18.48 -8.02
N GLU A 162 -23.71 -19.31 -8.40
CA GLU A 162 -22.88 -20.03 -7.44
C GLU A 162 -22.06 -19.07 -6.57
N THR A 163 -21.59 -17.99 -7.15
CA THR A 163 -20.88 -16.96 -6.41
C THR A 163 -21.77 -16.30 -5.37
N MET A 164 -23.02 -16.02 -5.72
CA MET A 164 -23.99 -15.45 -4.81
C MET A 164 -24.26 -16.37 -3.62
N LYS A 165 -24.37 -17.66 -3.86
CA LYS A 165 -24.61 -18.64 -2.80
C LYS A 165 -23.46 -18.70 -1.79
N LEU A 166 -22.23 -18.38 -2.21
CA LEU A 166 -21.09 -18.37 -1.29
C LEU A 166 -21.13 -17.21 -0.29
N PHE A 167 -21.87 -16.16 -0.62
CA PHE A 167 -21.98 -14.98 0.23
C PHE A 167 -23.32 -14.86 0.95
N ASP A 168 -24.26 -15.70 0.60
CA ASP A 168 -25.52 -15.78 1.28
C ASP A 168 -25.41 -16.66 2.53
#